data_61b92130d28835f29bf5d2932c170e84
#
_entry.id   61b92130d28835f29bf5d2932c170e84
#
_cell.length_a   1.000
_cell.length_b   1.000
_cell.length_c   1.000
_cell.angle_alpha   90.00
_cell.angle_beta   90.00
_cell.angle_gamma   90.00
#
_symmetry.space_group_name_H-M   'P 1'
#
loop_
_entity.id
_entity.type
_entity.pdbx_description
1 polymer ?
#
loop_
_entity_poly.entity_id
_entity_poly.type
_entity_poly.pdbx_seq_one_letter_code
_entity_poly.pdbx_strand_id
1 'polypeptide(L)'
;MKKILLAIFFAVSMSAFAVDGYLRIGAITETNSYNHESGTLENYAPTFSFEATQDFLVADLGAGIAYNGKTGGTDIGTVPVYLVARWNLLPVFFEPYLVLKAGRVFLTNEDVKNSSPDGKAYLAGGFGIDFLPFQAELLYSETKIDGDRRGSDRLKQLSLIFGYRLF
;
A
#
# COMPACT_ATOMS: atom_id res chain seq x y z
N MET A 1 -12.40 -19.06 -21.98
CA MET A 1 -13.58 -18.23 -22.26
C MET A 1 -14.27 -17.73 -21.00
N LYS A 2 -14.64 -18.57 -19.99
CA LYS A 2 -15.33 -18.10 -18.75
C LYS A 2 -14.54 -17.03 -17.96
N LYS A 3 -13.20 -17.15 -17.89
CA LYS A 3 -12.34 -16.16 -17.17
C LYS A 3 -12.27 -14.80 -17.89
N ILE A 4 -12.32 -14.80 -19.23
CA ILE A 4 -12.33 -13.57 -20.03
C ILE A 4 -13.69 -12.88 -19.91
N LEU A 5 -14.78 -13.66 -19.91
CA LEU A 5 -16.14 -13.12 -19.71
C LEU A 5 -16.30 -12.49 -18.32
N LEU A 6 -15.73 -13.12 -17.29
CA LEU A 6 -15.73 -12.60 -15.91
C LEU A 6 -14.92 -11.29 -15.82
N ALA A 7 -13.76 -11.21 -16.48
CA ALA A 7 -12.94 -9.99 -16.52
C ALA A 7 -13.64 -8.84 -17.27
N ILE A 8 -14.31 -9.15 -18.39
CA ILE A 8 -15.11 -8.16 -19.14
C ILE A 8 -16.33 -7.72 -18.31
N PHE A 9 -17.02 -8.64 -17.64
CA PHE A 9 -18.14 -8.31 -16.76
C PHE A 9 -17.69 -7.41 -15.58
N PHE A 10 -16.52 -7.70 -14.98
CA PHE A 10 -15.93 -6.87 -13.94
C PHE A 10 -15.55 -5.48 -14.48
N ALA A 11 -14.93 -5.40 -15.66
CA ALA A 11 -14.55 -4.13 -16.28
C ALA A 11 -15.79 -3.27 -16.67
N VAL A 12 -16.85 -3.90 -17.16
CA VAL A 12 -18.10 -3.21 -17.51
C VAL A 12 -18.89 -2.79 -16.26
N SER A 13 -18.87 -3.57 -15.21
CA SER A 13 -19.51 -3.18 -13.93
C SER A 13 -18.74 -2.05 -13.24
N MET A 14 -17.43 -1.97 -13.38
CA MET A 14 -16.64 -0.84 -12.87
C MET A 14 -16.96 0.47 -13.61
N SER A 15 -17.28 0.43 -14.90
CA SER A 15 -17.66 1.64 -15.67
C SER A 15 -19.04 2.20 -15.31
N ALA A 16 -19.90 1.43 -14.66
CA ALA A 16 -21.22 1.89 -14.19
C ALA A 16 -21.16 2.65 -12.85
N PHE A 17 -20.03 2.57 -12.15
CA PHE A 17 -19.74 3.30 -10.94
C PHE A 17 -18.59 4.27 -11.24
N ALA A 18 -18.66 5.50 -10.73
CA ALA A 18 -17.56 6.45 -10.81
C ALA A 18 -16.38 5.91 -9.98
N VAL A 19 -15.50 5.15 -10.63
CA VAL A 19 -14.31 4.57 -10.02
C VAL A 19 -13.13 5.43 -10.41
N ASP A 20 -12.40 5.94 -9.41
CA ASP A 20 -11.15 6.66 -9.61
C ASP A 20 -9.98 5.70 -9.60
N GLY A 21 -9.13 5.81 -10.61
CA GLY A 21 -7.89 5.05 -10.71
C GLY A 21 -6.67 5.92 -10.43
N TYR A 22 -5.77 5.44 -9.58
CA TYR A 22 -4.55 6.16 -9.19
C TYR A 22 -3.30 5.33 -9.48
N LEU A 23 -2.35 5.95 -10.16
CA LEU A 23 -0.99 5.44 -10.26
C LEU A 23 -0.11 6.20 -9.27
N ARG A 24 0.71 5.49 -8.51
CA ARG A 24 1.44 6.07 -7.40
C ARG A 24 2.89 5.63 -7.37
N ILE A 25 3.76 6.55 -7.02
CA ILE A 25 5.19 6.34 -6.84
C ILE A 25 5.64 7.01 -5.54
N GLY A 26 6.60 6.42 -4.86
CA GLY A 26 7.11 7.00 -3.63
C GLY A 26 8.39 6.36 -3.15
N ALA A 27 8.75 6.71 -1.94
CA ALA A 27 9.86 6.14 -1.20
C ALA A 27 9.35 5.56 0.11
N ILE A 28 9.93 4.44 0.52
CA ILE A 28 9.65 3.72 1.75
C ILE A 28 10.95 3.54 2.53
N THR A 29 10.89 3.68 3.85
CA THR A 29 12.01 3.42 4.76
C THR A 29 11.55 2.60 5.96
N GLU A 30 12.43 1.81 6.53
CA GLU A 30 12.16 1.08 7.77
C GLU A 30 12.35 1.98 8.97
N THR A 31 11.44 1.87 9.94
CA THR A 31 11.50 2.60 11.20
C THR A 31 12.05 1.76 12.37
N ASN A 32 12.16 0.44 12.20
CA ASN A 32 12.77 -0.47 13.17
C ASN A 32 14.06 -1.05 12.59
N SER A 33 15.18 -0.72 13.20
CA SER A 33 16.44 -1.41 12.92
C SER A 33 16.37 -2.82 13.50
N TYR A 34 16.38 -3.82 12.67
CA TYR A 34 16.45 -5.23 13.04
C TYR A 34 17.82 -5.63 13.59
N ASN A 35 18.83 -4.85 13.34
CA ASN A 35 20.17 -4.90 13.91
C ASN A 35 20.56 -3.51 14.39
N HIS A 36 20.99 -3.41 15.60
CA HIS A 36 21.47 -2.28 16.42
C HIS A 36 22.32 -1.19 15.73
N GLU A 37 22.20 -0.98 14.44
CA GLU A 37 22.77 0.16 13.74
C GLU A 37 21.71 1.24 13.62
N SER A 38 22.00 2.36 14.25
CA SER A 38 21.17 3.57 14.32
C SER A 38 20.50 3.85 12.98
N GLY A 39 19.15 3.92 13.00
CA GLY A 39 18.37 4.29 11.84
C GLY A 39 18.76 5.63 11.26
N THR A 40 19.69 5.61 10.36
CA THR A 40 19.96 6.70 9.45
C THR A 40 19.03 6.54 8.25
N LEU A 41 18.55 7.65 7.75
CA LEU A 41 17.68 7.78 6.58
C LEU A 41 18.34 7.25 5.26
N GLU A 42 19.33 6.38 5.36
CA GLU A 42 20.11 5.86 4.22
C GLU A 42 19.47 4.67 3.53
N ASN A 43 18.40 4.11 4.09
CA ASN A 43 17.80 2.86 3.61
C ASN A 43 16.44 3.08 2.96
N TYR A 44 16.39 3.95 1.96
CA TYR A 44 15.19 4.15 1.16
C TYR A 44 15.08 3.11 0.05
N ALA A 45 13.85 2.64 -0.19
CA ALA A 45 13.51 1.86 -1.35
C ALA A 45 12.37 2.54 -2.13
N PRO A 46 12.31 2.36 -3.46
CA PRO A 46 11.18 2.84 -4.23
C PRO A 46 9.93 2.01 -3.92
N THR A 47 8.77 2.68 -3.94
CA THR A 47 7.46 2.03 -3.92
C THR A 47 6.63 2.47 -5.10
N PHE A 48 5.90 1.52 -5.70
CA PHE A 48 4.97 1.77 -6.79
C PHE A 48 3.64 1.14 -6.43
N SER A 49 2.53 1.82 -6.69
CA SER A 49 1.22 1.23 -6.44
C SER A 49 0.18 1.68 -7.45
N PHE A 50 -0.82 0.81 -7.59
CA PHE A 50 -2.06 1.12 -8.29
C PHE A 50 -3.21 0.94 -7.31
N GLU A 51 -4.10 1.94 -7.25
CA GLU A 51 -5.32 1.91 -6.44
C GLU A 51 -6.51 2.26 -7.31
N ALA A 52 -7.63 1.61 -7.02
CA ALA A 52 -8.93 1.96 -7.57
C ALA A 52 -9.88 2.21 -6.40
N THR A 53 -10.49 3.37 -6.35
CA THR A 53 -11.42 3.77 -5.29
C THR A 53 -12.74 4.23 -5.86
N GLN A 54 -13.77 4.15 -5.06
CA GLN A 54 -15.10 4.64 -5.36
C GLN A 54 -15.58 5.51 -4.21
N ASP A 55 -16.16 6.64 -4.54
CA ASP A 55 -16.72 7.58 -3.58
C ASP A 55 -18.00 7.03 -2.96
N PHE A 56 -18.05 7.03 -1.64
CA PHE A 56 -19.25 6.81 -0.85
C PHE A 56 -19.49 8.05 0.01
N LEU A 57 -20.70 8.20 0.51
CA LEU A 57 -21.17 9.40 1.25
C LEU A 57 -20.22 9.91 2.34
N VAL A 58 -19.43 9.05 2.96
CA VAL A 58 -18.57 9.40 4.11
C VAL A 58 -17.10 9.01 3.91
N ALA A 59 -16.78 8.21 2.90
CA ALA A 59 -15.43 7.72 2.67
C ALA A 59 -15.29 7.17 1.25
N ASP A 60 -14.10 7.26 0.68
CA ASP A 60 -13.77 6.57 -0.56
C ASP A 60 -13.25 5.18 -0.19
N LEU A 61 -13.87 4.16 -0.75
CA LEU A 61 -13.50 2.77 -0.52
C LEU A 61 -12.93 2.16 -1.78
N GLY A 62 -11.91 1.32 -1.64
CA GLY A 62 -11.30 0.72 -2.80
C GLY A 62 -10.34 -0.41 -2.48
N ALA A 63 -9.56 -0.77 -3.50
CA ALA A 63 -8.54 -1.78 -3.40
C ALA A 63 -7.27 -1.34 -4.15
N GLY A 64 -6.14 -1.88 -3.73
CA GLY A 64 -4.87 -1.58 -4.36
C GLY A 64 -3.87 -2.71 -4.26
N ILE A 65 -2.85 -2.57 -5.09
CA ILE A 65 -1.66 -3.41 -5.08
C ILE A 65 -0.44 -2.49 -5.11
N ALA A 66 0.58 -2.82 -4.33
CA ALA A 66 1.84 -2.08 -4.38
C ALA A 66 3.02 -3.03 -4.54
N TYR A 67 4.13 -2.49 -4.97
CA TYR A 67 5.45 -3.10 -4.93
C TYR A 67 6.35 -2.20 -4.10
N ASN A 68 6.89 -2.73 -3.03
CA ASN A 68 7.87 -2.08 -2.19
C ASN A 68 9.23 -2.71 -2.46
N GLY A 69 10.20 -1.91 -2.86
CA GLY A 69 11.56 -2.33 -3.07
C GLY A 69 12.22 -2.79 -1.77
N LYS A 70 13.40 -3.36 -1.90
CA LYS A 70 14.21 -3.84 -0.77
C LYS A 70 14.73 -2.65 0.01
N THR A 71 14.39 -2.55 1.29
CA THR A 71 14.98 -1.57 2.22
C THR A 71 16.29 -2.12 2.78
N GLY A 72 17.28 -1.28 3.00
CA GLY A 72 18.67 -1.69 3.21
C GLY A 72 19.00 -2.49 4.48
N GLY A 73 18.04 -2.72 5.37
CA GLY A 73 18.20 -3.60 6.54
C GLY A 73 17.71 -5.03 6.31
N THR A 74 16.80 -5.20 5.36
CA THR A 74 16.22 -6.49 4.99
C THR A 74 16.22 -6.58 3.46
N ASP A 75 16.90 -7.56 2.89
CA ASP A 75 16.86 -7.84 1.44
C ASP A 75 15.47 -8.34 0.98
N ILE A 76 14.40 -7.89 1.61
CA ILE A 76 13.03 -8.36 1.40
C ILE A 76 12.23 -7.31 0.64
N GLY A 77 11.90 -7.58 -0.61
CA GLY A 77 10.87 -6.84 -1.33
C GLY A 77 9.48 -7.37 -0.98
N THR A 78 8.48 -6.50 -0.96
CA THR A 78 7.10 -6.87 -0.59
C THR A 78 6.09 -6.43 -1.63
N VAL A 79 5.04 -7.26 -1.81
CA VAL A 79 3.91 -6.95 -2.67
C VAL A 79 2.63 -6.98 -1.83
N PRO A 80 2.23 -5.87 -1.20
CA PRO A 80 0.95 -5.76 -0.50
C PRO A 80 -0.21 -5.68 -1.49
N VAL A 81 -1.26 -6.48 -1.22
CA VAL A 81 -2.59 -6.36 -1.82
C VAL A 81 -3.54 -5.99 -0.69
N TYR A 82 -4.29 -4.90 -0.85
CA TYR A 82 -5.03 -4.31 0.26
C TYR A 82 -6.36 -3.67 -0.17
N LEU A 83 -7.24 -3.56 0.79
CA LEU A 83 -8.38 -2.64 0.75
C LEU A 83 -7.94 -1.30 1.32
N VAL A 84 -8.51 -0.23 0.79
CA VAL A 84 -8.27 1.15 1.21
C VAL A 84 -9.56 1.84 1.57
N ALA A 85 -9.52 2.63 2.63
CA ALA A 85 -10.58 3.56 3.01
C ALA A 85 -9.95 4.94 3.23
N ARG A 86 -10.54 5.98 2.65
CA ARG A 86 -10.13 7.37 2.80
C ARG A 86 -11.31 8.19 3.32
N TRP A 87 -11.05 9.04 4.28
CA TRP A 87 -12.02 9.97 4.83
C TRP A 87 -11.57 11.39 4.54
N ASN A 88 -12.27 12.07 3.64
CA ASN A 88 -12.04 13.48 3.31
C ASN A 88 -12.44 14.33 4.50
N LEU A 89 -11.51 15.14 5.02
CA LEU A 89 -11.72 15.92 6.25
C LEU A 89 -12.40 17.25 5.95
N LEU A 90 -12.03 17.89 4.85
CA LEU A 90 -12.53 19.21 4.48
C LEU A 90 -12.69 19.32 2.97
N PRO A 91 -13.83 19.80 2.45
CA PRO A 91 -14.02 20.05 1.03
C PRO A 91 -13.43 21.42 0.66
N VAL A 92 -12.11 21.48 0.50
CA VAL A 92 -11.37 22.68 0.10
C VAL A 92 -10.50 22.36 -1.11
N PHE A 93 -9.88 23.36 -1.72
CA PHE A 93 -9.04 23.17 -2.90
C PHE A 93 -7.90 22.16 -2.69
N PHE A 94 -7.36 22.08 -1.48
CA PHE A 94 -6.47 21.01 -1.03
C PHE A 94 -7.28 20.14 -0.06
N GLU A 95 -7.74 18.98 -0.52
CA GLU A 95 -8.59 18.09 0.28
C GLU A 95 -7.72 17.17 1.17
N PRO A 96 -7.51 17.53 2.44
CA PRO A 96 -6.82 16.65 3.36
C PRO A 96 -7.72 15.46 3.69
N TYR A 97 -7.13 14.27 3.75
CA TYR A 97 -7.83 13.05 4.10
C TYR A 97 -7.02 12.16 5.03
N LEU A 98 -7.72 11.34 5.80
CA LEU A 98 -7.16 10.21 6.51
C LEU A 98 -7.26 8.97 5.64
N VAL A 99 -6.26 8.10 5.72
CA VAL A 99 -6.24 6.85 4.97
C VAL A 99 -5.93 5.66 5.86
N LEU A 100 -6.66 4.59 5.65
CA LEU A 100 -6.43 3.28 6.26
C LEU A 100 -6.36 2.23 5.15
N LYS A 101 -5.33 1.35 5.22
CA LYS A 101 -5.15 0.23 4.30
C LYS A 101 -5.01 -1.06 5.11
N ALA A 102 -5.71 -2.10 4.70
CA ALA A 102 -5.65 -3.41 5.34
C ALA A 102 -5.62 -4.52 4.30
N GLY A 103 -4.74 -5.50 4.44
CA GLY A 103 -4.58 -6.52 3.43
C GLY A 103 -3.58 -7.61 3.76
N ARG A 104 -2.96 -8.13 2.71
CA ARG A 104 -1.94 -9.18 2.81
C ARG A 104 -0.72 -8.81 1.98
N VAL A 105 0.45 -9.21 2.47
CA VAL A 105 1.74 -9.03 1.77
C VAL A 105 2.24 -10.36 1.27
N PHE A 106 2.67 -10.38 0.01
CA PHE A 106 3.44 -11.45 -0.59
C PHE A 106 4.92 -11.05 -0.60
N LEU A 107 5.79 -11.92 -0.12
CA LEU A 107 7.23 -11.68 -0.08
C LEU A 107 7.85 -12.10 -1.42
N THR A 108 8.79 -11.31 -1.94
CA THR A 108 9.41 -11.56 -3.25
C THR A 108 10.71 -12.35 -3.17
N ASN A 109 11.26 -12.60 -1.98
CA ASN A 109 12.54 -13.27 -1.81
C ASN A 109 12.37 -14.80 -1.76
N GLU A 110 13.22 -15.54 -2.52
CA GLU A 110 13.13 -17.01 -2.63
C GLU A 110 13.49 -17.74 -1.33
N ASP A 111 14.38 -17.18 -0.52
CA ASP A 111 14.80 -17.78 0.76
C ASP A 111 13.69 -17.77 1.82
N VAL A 112 12.72 -16.88 1.70
CA VAL A 112 11.57 -16.77 2.62
C VAL A 112 10.34 -17.51 2.09
N LYS A 113 10.28 -17.83 0.80
CA LYS A 113 9.17 -18.59 0.19
C LYS A 113 9.02 -20.00 0.76
N ASN A 114 10.11 -20.60 1.25
CA ASN A 114 10.09 -21.95 1.82
C ASN A 114 9.48 -22.01 3.23
N SER A 115 9.30 -20.85 3.90
CA SER A 115 8.81 -20.82 5.29
C SER A 115 7.31 -20.57 5.43
N SER A 116 6.63 -19.97 4.47
CA SER A 116 5.15 -19.88 4.43
C SER A 116 4.67 -19.17 3.16
N PRO A 117 3.91 -19.84 2.27
CA PRO A 117 3.30 -19.18 1.11
C PRO A 117 2.07 -18.33 1.49
N ASP A 118 1.62 -18.37 2.75
CA ASP A 118 0.45 -17.61 3.20
C ASP A 118 0.80 -16.14 3.41
N GLY A 119 0.14 -15.28 2.63
CA GLY A 119 0.32 -13.83 2.71
C GLY A 119 0.16 -13.31 4.13
N LYS A 120 1.14 -12.56 4.59
CA LYS A 120 1.19 -11.97 5.94
C LYS A 120 0.23 -10.78 6.08
N ALA A 121 -0.29 -10.55 7.26
CA ALA A 121 -1.18 -9.42 7.51
C ALA A 121 -0.45 -8.08 7.29
N TYR A 122 -1.09 -7.18 6.55
CA TYR A 122 -0.65 -5.83 6.26
C TYR A 122 -1.67 -4.84 6.81
N LEU A 123 -1.18 -3.85 7.53
CA LEU A 123 -1.97 -2.71 7.99
C LEU A 123 -1.16 -1.43 7.77
N ALA A 124 -1.79 -0.41 7.20
CA ALA A 124 -1.19 0.90 7.08
C ALA A 124 -2.21 1.99 7.39
N GLY A 125 -1.75 3.08 7.95
CA GLY A 125 -2.56 4.25 8.23
C GLY A 125 -1.74 5.51 8.06
N GLY A 126 -2.40 6.60 7.74
CA GLY A 126 -1.73 7.86 7.52
C GLY A 126 -2.68 8.97 7.12
N PHE A 127 -2.09 10.01 6.56
CA PHE A 127 -2.83 11.14 6.02
C PHE A 127 -2.30 11.52 4.64
N GLY A 128 -3.14 12.14 3.86
CA GLY A 128 -2.80 12.66 2.55
C GLY A 128 -3.49 13.96 2.23
N ILE A 129 -3.12 14.51 1.11
CA ILE A 129 -3.72 15.68 0.51
C ILE A 129 -4.02 15.36 -0.94
N ASP A 130 -5.24 15.60 -1.36
CA ASP A 130 -5.67 15.55 -2.76
C ASP A 130 -5.67 16.97 -3.34
N PHE A 131 -5.06 17.13 -4.50
CA PHE A 131 -5.01 18.38 -5.25
C PHE A 131 -5.04 18.06 -6.76
N LEU A 132 -6.19 17.64 -7.20
CA LEU A 132 -6.45 17.10 -8.54
C LEU A 132 -5.58 17.68 -9.65
N PRO A 133 -4.96 16.81 -10.49
CA PRO A 133 -5.05 15.34 -10.53
C PRO A 133 -4.03 14.61 -9.65
N PHE A 134 -3.37 15.30 -8.75
CA PHE A 134 -2.28 14.78 -7.92
C PHE A 134 -2.72 14.48 -6.49
N GLN A 135 -1.99 13.58 -5.84
CA GLN A 135 -2.13 13.26 -4.42
C GLN A 135 -0.74 13.16 -3.78
N ALA A 136 -0.67 13.45 -2.49
CA ALA A 136 0.50 13.13 -1.67
C ALA A 136 0.02 12.44 -0.39
N GLU A 137 0.66 11.31 -0.02
CA GLU A 137 0.35 10.54 1.18
C GLU A 137 1.60 10.31 2.02
N LEU A 138 1.46 10.44 3.33
CA LEU A 138 2.42 9.95 4.32
C LEU A 138 1.76 8.78 5.06
N LEU A 139 2.37 7.59 4.95
CA LEU A 139 1.84 6.35 5.50
C LEU A 139 2.81 5.72 6.48
N TYR A 140 2.27 5.23 7.58
CA TYR A 140 2.94 4.29 8.47
C TYR A 140 2.32 2.92 8.28
N SER A 141 3.14 1.91 8.00
CA SER A 141 2.68 0.54 7.75
C SER A 141 3.35 -0.47 8.68
N GLU A 142 2.61 -1.51 9.00
CA GLU A 142 3.05 -2.63 9.79
C GLU A 142 2.71 -3.94 9.08
N THR A 143 3.73 -4.78 8.87
CA THR A 143 3.59 -6.11 8.29
C THR A 143 4.05 -7.15 9.31
N LYS A 144 3.22 -8.14 9.61
CA LYS A 144 3.63 -9.28 10.44
C LYS A 144 4.53 -10.20 9.62
N ILE A 145 5.70 -10.54 10.14
CA ILE A 145 6.61 -11.53 9.59
C ILE A 145 6.73 -12.65 10.62
N ASP A 146 6.38 -13.90 10.28
CA ASP A 146 6.63 -15.03 11.17
C ASP A 146 8.09 -15.45 11.00
N GLY A 147 8.92 -15.10 11.95
CA GLY A 147 10.29 -15.59 12.06
C GLY A 147 10.31 -16.94 12.77
N ASP A 148 11.14 -17.87 12.30
CA ASP A 148 11.31 -19.24 12.82
C ASP A 148 11.96 -19.30 14.22
N ARG A 149 12.33 -18.16 14.80
CA ARG A 149 12.99 -18.05 16.11
C ARG A 149 12.27 -17.05 17.00
N ARG A 150 11.35 -17.54 17.85
CA ARG A 150 10.85 -16.90 19.09
C ARG A 150 10.49 -15.41 18.97
N GLY A 151 9.50 -15.07 18.21
CA GLY A 151 8.90 -13.74 18.23
C GLY A 151 8.20 -13.44 16.91
N SER A 152 6.98 -12.94 16.97
CA SER A 152 6.30 -12.36 15.81
C SER A 152 7.01 -11.05 15.50
N ASP A 153 7.89 -11.07 14.50
CA ASP A 153 8.58 -9.87 14.06
C ASP A 153 7.64 -9.01 13.21
N ARG A 154 7.64 -7.73 13.48
CA ARG A 154 6.82 -6.75 12.77
C ARG A 154 7.73 -5.82 11.99
N LEU A 155 7.61 -5.83 10.68
CA LEU A 155 8.24 -4.85 9.80
C LEU A 155 7.42 -3.57 9.85
N LYS A 156 8.02 -2.51 10.37
CA LYS A 156 7.42 -1.18 10.45
C LYS A 156 8.09 -0.26 9.46
N GLN A 157 7.28 0.40 8.64
CA GLN A 157 7.79 1.22 7.54
C GLN A 157 7.06 2.56 7.47
N LEU A 158 7.79 3.60 7.09
CA LEU A 158 7.25 4.91 6.77
C LEU A 158 7.38 5.14 5.27
N SER A 159 6.33 5.62 4.64
CA SER A 159 6.30 5.85 3.19
C SER A 159 5.82 7.25 2.87
N LEU A 160 6.49 7.90 1.92
CA LEU A 160 6.02 9.11 1.28
C LEU A 160 5.68 8.77 -0.16
N ILE A 161 4.44 8.98 -0.56
CA ILE A 161 3.88 8.52 -1.83
C ILE A 161 3.22 9.69 -2.55
N PHE A 162 3.49 9.81 -3.85
CA PHE A 162 2.84 10.73 -4.76
C PHE A 162 1.97 9.94 -5.74
N GLY A 163 0.75 10.39 -5.95
CA GLY A 163 -0.23 9.77 -6.82
C GLY A 163 -0.66 10.69 -7.95
N TYR A 164 -1.04 10.06 -9.06
CA TYR A 164 -1.68 10.72 -10.19
C TYR A 164 -2.99 10.00 -10.50
N ARG A 165 -4.09 10.77 -10.57
CA ARG A 165 -5.41 10.27 -10.93
C ARG A 165 -5.47 10.06 -12.43
N LEU A 166 -5.80 8.86 -12.87
CA LEU A 166 -5.86 8.46 -14.28
C LEU A 166 -7.23 8.73 -14.89
N PHE A 167 -8.29 8.45 -14.15
CA PHE A 167 -9.71 8.60 -14.53
C PHE A 167 -10.60 8.68 -13.31
#